data_d5e3e230c053014b2634cbba975dbf3a
#
_entry.id   d5e3e230c053014b2634cbba975dbf3a
#
_cell.length_a   1.000
_cell.length_b   1.000
_cell.length_c   1.000
_cell.angle_alpha   90.00
_cell.angle_beta   90.00
_cell.angle_gamma   90.00
#
_symmetry.space_group_name_H-M   'P 1'
#
loop_
_entity.id
_entity.type
_entity.pdbx_description
1 polymer ?
#
loop_
_entity_poly.entity_id
_entity_poly.type
_entity_poly.pdbx_seq_one_letter_code
_entity_poly.pdbx_strand_id
1 'polypeptide(L)'
;MRLMRLKVHLLNQHSIQTPSIPTTNIEIIKQLSDIKMKKPAVARFLSIIPGAGYIYTKQPQNAVTSLIINSLLAYATYTSIKSENYGVAGLMGVFSLSFYFGNIIGAGNSAKKYNQYQIKQQANRLMYYNQINNF
;
A
#
# COMPACT_ATOMS: atom_id res chain seq x y z
N MET A 1 33.40 6.63 57.97
CA MET A 1 33.85 6.39 56.58
C MET A 1 33.34 5.12 55.95
N ARG A 2 33.11 4.01 56.64
CA ARG A 2 32.58 2.75 56.05
C ARG A 2 31.13 2.83 55.55
N LEU A 3 30.24 3.55 56.23
CA LEU A 3 28.85 3.69 55.90
C LEU A 3 28.60 4.52 54.60
N MET A 4 29.49 5.46 54.33
CA MET A 4 29.38 6.25 53.07
C MET A 4 29.73 5.45 51.82
N ARG A 5 30.71 4.53 51.91
CA ARG A 5 31.06 3.65 50.78
C ARG A 5 29.98 2.64 50.46
N LEU A 6 29.28 2.10 51.46
CA LEU A 6 28.14 1.19 51.26
C LEU A 6 26.97 1.90 50.58
N LYS A 7 26.69 3.16 50.97
CA LYS A 7 25.62 3.96 50.37
C LYS A 7 25.86 4.26 48.89
N VAL A 8 27.13 4.58 48.57
CA VAL A 8 27.54 4.80 47.16
C VAL A 8 27.47 3.50 46.34
N HIS A 9 27.82 2.37 46.95
CA HIS A 9 27.76 1.07 46.29
C HIS A 9 26.31 0.64 46.03
N LEU A 10 25.38 0.91 46.95
CA LEU A 10 23.96 0.60 46.80
C LEU A 10 23.28 1.55 45.80
N LEU A 11 23.70 2.81 45.74
CA LEU A 11 23.19 3.76 44.74
C LEU A 11 23.70 3.44 43.32
N ASN A 12 24.88 2.84 43.21
CA ASN A 12 25.43 2.42 41.91
C ASN A 12 24.82 1.10 41.40
N GLN A 13 24.22 0.30 42.29
CA GLN A 13 23.44 -0.90 41.88
C GLN A 13 22.01 -0.55 41.49
N HIS A 14 21.54 0.67 41.82
CA HIS A 14 20.24 1.17 41.39
C HIS A 14 20.37 2.12 40.19
N SER A 15 21.46 1.97 39.41
CA SER A 15 21.43 2.46 38.04
C SER A 15 20.29 1.71 37.37
N ILE A 16 19.18 2.40 37.18
CA ILE A 16 18.07 2.02 36.40
C ILE A 16 18.64 1.36 35.14
N GLN A 17 18.61 0.03 35.09
CA GLN A 17 18.71 -0.66 33.81
C GLN A 17 17.52 -0.16 33.01
N THR A 18 17.70 0.93 32.27
CA THR A 18 16.83 1.21 31.14
C THR A 18 16.82 -0.10 30.37
N PRO A 19 15.64 -0.76 30.21
CA PRO A 19 15.59 -1.97 29.43
C PRO A 19 16.26 -1.62 28.11
N SER A 20 17.45 -2.17 27.86
CA SER A 20 18.09 -2.05 26.56
C SER A 20 17.09 -2.60 25.56
N ILE A 21 16.45 -1.70 24.82
CA ILE A 21 15.60 -2.09 23.71
C ILE A 21 16.50 -3.01 22.88
N PRO A 22 16.16 -4.30 22.72
CA PRO A 22 17.02 -5.21 22.00
C PRO A 22 17.39 -4.57 20.66
N THR A 23 18.65 -4.56 20.30
CA THR A 23 19.14 -4.00 19.02
C THR A 23 18.32 -4.50 17.83
N THR A 24 17.81 -5.71 17.94
CA THR A 24 16.83 -6.32 17.05
C THR A 24 15.56 -5.48 16.85
N ASN A 25 15.01 -4.87 17.92
CA ASN A 25 13.81 -4.04 17.81
C ASN A 25 14.08 -2.72 17.10
N ILE A 26 15.27 -2.18 17.24
CA ILE A 26 15.70 -0.95 16.54
C ILE A 26 15.84 -1.23 15.03
N GLU A 27 16.46 -2.35 14.65
CA GLU A 27 16.58 -2.75 13.26
C GLU A 27 15.21 -3.02 12.62
N ILE A 28 14.30 -3.63 13.37
CA ILE A 28 12.92 -3.87 12.99
C ILE A 28 12.18 -2.56 12.72
N ILE A 29 12.25 -1.59 13.64
CA ILE A 29 11.64 -0.27 13.50
C ILE A 29 12.23 0.44 12.26
N LYS A 30 13.53 0.35 12.04
CA LYS A 30 14.20 0.91 10.87
C LYS A 30 13.71 0.26 9.57
N GLN A 31 13.58 -1.06 9.52
CA GLN A 31 13.04 -1.77 8.36
C GLN A 31 11.56 -1.42 8.10
N LEU A 32 10.76 -1.21 9.14
CA LEU A 32 9.38 -0.74 9.01
C LEU A 32 9.30 0.69 8.47
N SER A 33 10.23 1.57 8.87
CA SER A 33 10.29 2.95 8.37
C SER A 33 10.71 3.04 6.91
N ASP A 34 11.46 2.06 6.40
CA ASP A 34 11.94 2.03 5.02
C ASP A 34 10.89 1.50 4.01
N ILE A 35 9.69 1.11 4.49
CA ILE A 35 8.62 0.65 3.59
C ILE A 35 8.15 1.82 2.72
N LYS A 36 8.46 1.74 1.43
CA LYS A 36 8.01 2.73 0.44
C LYS A 36 6.51 2.58 0.17
N MET A 37 5.71 3.31 0.93
CA MET A 37 4.26 3.33 0.79
C MET A 37 3.83 3.99 -0.53
N LYS A 38 2.78 3.46 -1.14
CA LYS A 38 2.13 4.05 -2.32
C LYS A 38 1.03 5.01 -1.90
N LYS A 39 1.00 6.21 -2.47
CA LYS A 39 -0.02 7.22 -2.18
C LYS A 39 -1.30 6.92 -3.00
N PRO A 40 -2.45 6.68 -2.37
CA PRO A 40 -3.70 6.41 -3.10
C PRO A 40 -4.14 7.55 -4.01
N ALA A 41 -3.87 8.80 -3.62
CA ALA A 41 -4.17 9.97 -4.44
C ALA A 41 -3.38 9.96 -5.75
N VAL A 42 -2.08 9.61 -5.70
CA VAL A 42 -1.23 9.51 -6.89
C VAL A 42 -1.73 8.40 -7.82
N ALA A 43 -2.11 7.24 -7.26
CA ALA A 43 -2.68 6.15 -8.05
C ALA A 43 -3.96 6.56 -8.78
N ARG A 44 -4.86 7.30 -8.12
CA ARG A 44 -6.08 7.84 -8.74
C ARG A 44 -5.76 8.84 -9.84
N PHE A 45 -4.82 9.75 -9.58
CA PHE A 45 -4.43 10.77 -10.55
C PHE A 45 -3.81 10.15 -11.83
N LEU A 46 -2.93 9.15 -11.65
CA LEU A 46 -2.37 8.43 -12.79
C LEU A 46 -3.46 7.65 -13.57
N SER A 47 -4.56 7.26 -12.93
CA SER A 47 -5.66 6.51 -13.56
C SER A 47 -6.57 7.35 -14.45
N ILE A 48 -6.29 8.64 -14.63
CA ILE A 48 -6.84 9.45 -15.71
C ILE A 48 -6.50 8.79 -17.06
N ILE A 49 -5.30 8.21 -17.17
CA ILE A 49 -4.97 7.28 -18.25
C ILE A 49 -5.38 5.88 -17.76
N PRO A 50 -6.34 5.20 -18.43
CA PRO A 50 -6.81 3.89 -17.99
C PRO A 50 -5.67 2.90 -17.82
N GLY A 51 -5.59 2.28 -16.63
CA GLY A 51 -4.55 1.30 -16.30
C GLY A 51 -3.27 1.86 -15.66
N ALA A 52 -2.89 3.13 -15.88
CA ALA A 52 -1.63 3.68 -15.38
C ALA A 52 -1.52 3.67 -13.85
N GLY A 53 -2.62 3.92 -13.13
CA GLY A 53 -2.66 3.82 -11.68
C GLY A 53 -2.39 2.41 -11.14
N TYR A 54 -2.80 1.37 -11.87
CA TYR A 54 -2.52 -0.02 -11.51
C TYR A 54 -1.06 -0.40 -11.77
N ILE A 55 -0.42 0.16 -12.81
CA ILE A 55 1.03 -0.01 -13.02
C ILE A 55 1.79 0.58 -11.83
N TYR A 56 1.41 1.78 -11.39
CA TYR A 56 2.01 2.42 -10.22
C TYR A 56 1.91 1.54 -8.97
N THR A 57 0.82 0.79 -8.79
CA THR A 57 0.59 -0.09 -7.64
C THR A 57 1.12 -1.51 -7.83
N LYS A 58 1.92 -1.75 -8.88
CA LYS A 58 2.51 -3.06 -9.23
C LYS A 58 1.45 -4.15 -9.49
N GLN A 59 0.34 -3.77 -10.12
CA GLN A 59 -0.72 -4.69 -10.52
C GLN A 59 -0.92 -4.67 -12.06
N PRO A 60 0.03 -5.23 -12.83
CA PRO A 60 0.00 -5.16 -14.30
C PRO A 60 -1.22 -5.83 -14.91
N GLN A 61 -1.73 -6.91 -14.31
CA GLN A 61 -2.94 -7.60 -14.80
C GLN A 61 -4.14 -6.67 -14.79
N ASN A 62 -4.37 -5.94 -13.68
CA ASN A 62 -5.47 -4.98 -13.58
C ASN A 62 -5.27 -3.79 -14.52
N ALA A 63 -4.02 -3.40 -14.78
CA ALA A 63 -3.70 -2.34 -15.72
C ALA A 63 -4.11 -2.71 -17.15
N VAL A 64 -3.73 -3.89 -17.61
CA VAL A 64 -4.05 -4.38 -18.95
C VAL A 64 -5.58 -4.56 -19.09
N THR A 65 -6.22 -5.21 -18.13
CA THR A 65 -7.68 -5.40 -18.13
C THR A 65 -8.42 -4.08 -18.20
N SER A 66 -8.01 -3.11 -17.39
CA SER A 66 -8.59 -1.77 -17.35
C SER A 66 -8.45 -1.04 -18.69
N LEU A 67 -7.27 -1.12 -19.30
CA LEU A 67 -7.01 -0.52 -20.62
C LEU A 67 -7.90 -1.14 -21.70
N ILE A 68 -7.97 -2.48 -21.76
CA ILE A 68 -8.77 -3.19 -22.75
C ILE A 68 -10.25 -2.85 -22.62
N ILE A 69 -10.81 -2.95 -21.40
CA ILE A 69 -12.24 -2.69 -21.17
C ILE A 69 -12.59 -1.24 -21.52
N ASN A 70 -11.82 -0.26 -21.04
CA ASN A 70 -12.10 1.15 -21.33
C ASN A 70 -11.96 1.45 -22.82
N SER A 71 -10.98 0.88 -23.51
CA SER A 71 -10.81 1.04 -24.97
C SER A 71 -11.96 0.45 -25.76
N LEU A 72 -12.44 -0.76 -25.40
CA LEU A 72 -13.55 -1.41 -26.07
C LEU A 72 -14.85 -0.64 -25.88
N LEU A 73 -15.12 -0.14 -24.65
CA LEU A 73 -16.33 0.64 -24.36
C LEU A 73 -16.32 1.98 -25.09
N ALA A 74 -15.16 2.65 -25.11
CA ALA A 74 -14.99 3.91 -25.86
C ALA A 74 -15.20 3.69 -27.38
N TYR A 75 -14.63 2.60 -27.92
CA TYR A 75 -14.81 2.24 -29.31
C TYR A 75 -16.29 1.89 -29.64
N ALA A 76 -16.95 1.11 -28.79
CA ALA A 76 -18.36 0.79 -28.95
C ALA A 76 -19.26 2.03 -28.90
N THR A 77 -18.97 2.95 -28.01
CA THR A 77 -19.68 4.23 -27.94
C THR A 77 -19.48 5.05 -29.22
N TYR A 78 -18.24 5.17 -29.68
CA TYR A 78 -17.90 5.88 -30.90
C TYR A 78 -18.60 5.31 -32.14
N THR A 79 -18.54 3.97 -32.33
CA THR A 79 -19.19 3.32 -33.48
C THR A 79 -20.70 3.44 -33.43
N SER A 80 -21.32 3.40 -32.26
CA SER A 80 -22.77 3.58 -32.11
C SER A 80 -23.20 5.00 -32.49
N ILE A 81 -22.41 6.03 -32.14
CA ILE A 81 -22.66 7.42 -32.57
C ILE A 81 -22.54 7.55 -34.09
N LYS A 82 -21.49 6.96 -34.68
CA LYS A 82 -21.24 6.99 -36.12
C LYS A 82 -22.34 6.30 -36.93
N SER A 83 -22.96 5.28 -36.35
CA SER A 83 -24.11 4.54 -36.97
C SER A 83 -25.45 5.19 -36.66
N GLU A 84 -25.48 6.42 -36.13
CA GLU A 84 -26.69 7.17 -35.77
C GLU A 84 -27.61 6.43 -34.77
N ASN A 85 -27.10 5.39 -34.12
CA ASN A 85 -27.85 4.63 -33.13
C ASN A 85 -27.68 5.27 -31.74
N TYR A 86 -28.33 6.41 -31.52
CA TYR A 86 -28.16 7.23 -30.32
C TYR A 86 -28.63 6.55 -29.02
N GLY A 87 -29.59 5.61 -29.11
CA GLY A 87 -30.04 4.84 -27.96
C GLY A 87 -28.95 3.92 -27.44
N VAL A 88 -28.29 3.16 -28.31
CA VAL A 88 -27.17 2.30 -27.96
C VAL A 88 -25.96 3.14 -27.55
N ALA A 89 -25.69 4.25 -28.26
CA ALA A 89 -24.60 5.17 -27.93
C ALA A 89 -24.73 5.72 -26.51
N GLY A 90 -25.93 6.15 -26.11
CA GLY A 90 -26.22 6.64 -24.77
C GLY A 90 -25.97 5.59 -23.69
N LEU A 91 -26.46 4.36 -23.93
CA LEU A 91 -26.28 3.25 -23.00
C LEU A 91 -24.80 2.87 -22.86
N MET A 92 -24.07 2.73 -23.97
CA MET A 92 -22.63 2.44 -23.97
C MET A 92 -21.81 3.58 -23.33
N GLY A 93 -22.22 4.82 -23.53
CA GLY A 93 -21.61 5.99 -22.90
C GLY A 93 -21.70 5.96 -21.38
N VAL A 94 -22.88 5.63 -20.84
CA VAL A 94 -23.08 5.46 -19.38
C VAL A 94 -22.21 4.36 -18.81
N PHE A 95 -22.14 3.21 -19.48
CA PHE A 95 -21.25 2.11 -19.08
C PHE A 95 -19.79 2.56 -19.14
N SER A 96 -19.37 3.20 -20.22
CA SER A 96 -17.99 3.70 -20.39
C SER A 96 -17.58 4.63 -19.25
N LEU A 97 -18.42 5.59 -18.89
CA LEU A 97 -18.16 6.51 -17.77
C LEU A 97 -18.12 5.75 -16.43
N SER A 98 -19.02 4.83 -16.20
CA SER A 98 -19.07 4.04 -14.96
C SER A 98 -17.78 3.21 -14.76
N PHE A 99 -17.33 2.53 -15.80
CA PHE A 99 -16.07 1.78 -15.77
C PHE A 99 -14.86 2.68 -15.62
N TYR A 100 -14.87 3.85 -16.27
CA TYR A 100 -13.80 4.84 -16.15
C TYR A 100 -13.65 5.36 -14.72
N PHE A 101 -14.74 5.78 -14.08
CA PHE A 101 -14.71 6.19 -12.67
C PHE A 101 -14.34 5.02 -11.73
N GLY A 102 -14.87 3.84 -11.99
CA GLY A 102 -14.51 2.61 -11.28
C GLY A 102 -13.01 2.31 -11.34
N ASN A 103 -12.38 2.54 -12.49
CA ASN A 103 -10.94 2.39 -12.69
C ASN A 103 -10.14 3.37 -11.80
N ILE A 104 -10.53 4.64 -11.72
CA ILE A 104 -9.86 5.65 -10.91
C ILE A 104 -9.96 5.30 -9.42
N ILE A 105 -11.15 4.92 -8.94
CA ILE A 105 -11.38 4.52 -7.55
C ILE A 105 -10.63 3.21 -7.24
N GLY A 106 -10.69 2.26 -8.15
CA GLY A 106 -10.04 0.95 -8.04
C GLY A 106 -8.53 1.07 -7.90
N ALA A 107 -7.88 1.93 -8.67
CA ALA A 107 -6.45 2.19 -8.57
C ALA A 107 -6.05 2.77 -7.21
N GLY A 108 -6.86 3.68 -6.65
CA GLY A 108 -6.64 4.20 -5.30
C GLY A 108 -6.74 3.11 -4.23
N ASN A 109 -7.72 2.20 -4.37
CA ASN A 109 -7.87 1.06 -3.47
C ASN A 109 -6.73 0.04 -3.63
N SER A 110 -6.21 -0.12 -4.85
CA SER A 110 -5.04 -0.95 -5.13
C SER A 110 -3.79 -0.45 -4.40
N ALA A 111 -3.58 0.87 -4.32
CA ALA A 111 -2.51 1.46 -3.54
C ALA A 111 -2.64 1.15 -2.04
N LYS A 112 -3.85 1.23 -1.49
CA LYS A 112 -4.12 0.84 -0.09
C LYS A 112 -3.83 -0.64 0.16
N LYS A 113 -4.31 -1.53 -0.72
CA LYS A 113 -4.06 -2.97 -0.63
C LYS A 113 -2.56 -3.29 -0.72
N TYR A 114 -1.83 -2.63 -1.62
CA TYR A 114 -0.38 -2.75 -1.72
C TYR A 114 0.31 -2.40 -0.39
N ASN A 115 -0.05 -1.27 0.22
CA ASN A 115 0.51 -0.84 1.49
C ASN A 115 0.20 -1.83 2.62
N GLN A 116 -1.04 -2.29 2.73
CA GLN A 116 -1.44 -3.30 3.72
C GLN A 116 -0.68 -4.61 3.55
N TYR A 117 -0.47 -5.03 2.32
CA TYR A 117 0.30 -6.24 2.00
C TYR A 117 1.76 -6.10 2.46
N GLN A 118 2.39 -4.95 2.19
CA GLN A 118 3.76 -4.67 2.62
C GLN A 118 3.89 -4.70 4.16
N ILE A 119 2.97 -4.03 4.87
CA ILE A 119 2.94 -4.03 6.34
C ILE A 119 2.77 -5.46 6.87
N LYS A 120 1.82 -6.22 6.31
CA LYS A 120 1.54 -7.59 6.75
C LYS A 120 2.73 -8.52 6.52
N GLN A 121 3.41 -8.40 5.39
CA GLN A 121 4.61 -9.17 5.10
C GLN A 121 5.74 -8.89 6.11
N GLN A 122 5.96 -7.63 6.44
CA GLN A 122 6.96 -7.26 7.43
C GLN A 122 6.58 -7.77 8.82
N ALA A 123 5.34 -7.59 9.24
CA ALA A 123 4.86 -8.14 10.51
C ALA A 123 5.05 -9.66 10.62
N ASN A 124 4.75 -10.41 9.55
CA ASN A 124 4.95 -11.85 9.53
C ASN A 124 6.45 -12.24 9.63
N ARG A 125 7.34 -11.50 8.95
CA ARG A 125 8.79 -11.73 9.06
C ARG A 125 9.28 -11.51 10.50
N LEU A 126 8.75 -10.49 11.17
CA LEU A 126 9.11 -10.19 12.56
C LEU A 126 8.65 -11.27 13.52
N MET A 127 7.42 -11.75 13.37
CA MET A 127 6.90 -12.85 14.18
C MET A 127 7.74 -14.12 13.99
N TYR A 128 8.08 -14.46 12.77
CA TYR A 128 8.92 -15.62 12.45
C TYR A 128 10.32 -15.50 13.07
N TYR A 129 10.95 -14.32 12.97
CA TYR A 129 12.26 -14.06 13.56
C TYR A 129 12.26 -14.17 15.08
N ASN A 130 11.25 -13.61 15.76
CA ASN A 130 11.12 -13.73 17.21
C ASN A 130 10.86 -15.17 17.66
N GLN A 131 10.16 -15.97 16.86
CA GLN A 131 9.88 -17.36 17.16
C GLN A 131 11.14 -18.23 17.12
N ILE A 132 12.06 -17.97 16.18
CA ILE A 132 13.33 -18.70 16.05
C ILE A 132 14.30 -18.34 17.18
N ASN A 133 14.34 -17.08 17.62
CA ASN A 133 15.30 -16.62 18.62
C ASN A 133 14.85 -16.86 20.07
N ASN A 134 13.66 -17.36 20.30
CA ASN A 134 13.14 -17.72 21.63
C ASN A 134 13.28 -19.23 21.93
N PHE A 135 13.99 -19.99 21.09
CA PHE A 135 14.47 -21.35 21.34
C PHE A 135 15.97 -21.36 21.52
#